data_704ac4a38335ac9564100e65427150d7
#
_entry.id   704ac4a38335ac9564100e65427150d7
#
_cell.length_a   1.000
_cell.length_b   1.000
_cell.length_c   1.000
_cell.angle_alpha   90.00
_cell.angle_beta   90.00
_cell.angle_gamma   90.00
#
_symmetry.space_group_name_H-M   'P 1'
#
loop_
_entity.id
_entity.type
_entity.pdbx_description
1 polymer ?
#
loop_
_entity_poly.entity_id
_entity_poly.type
_entity_poly.pdbx_seq_one_letter_code
_entity_poly.pdbx_strand_id
1 'polypeptide(L)'
;MYINRAYLAAPHADIVNISSPLVITAVGNFRVHSKPVHKTARENGRADYQLIYVAEGKLHLTLDGKEQTIPKGNMVLFRPGEPQIYDLRAKDKPETYWVHFTGSEVPDILERHGIPEGVNVFFTGLSRNYKWLFRQMIQELQLKRASFSDILSLQLRQLFLYISRNSAEGPHVTADLLNEIENAMHYFNENFCQQIVIEDYAREHHMTSWWFIQNFKKITQMTPAQYILSLRISNAMALLDNTDYSIAKISSAVGYENALYFSRLFCKHVGVSPREYRKRQR
;
A
#
# COMPACT_ATOMS: atom_id res chain seq x y z
N MET A 1 16.23 14.83 -16.12
CA MET A 1 14.96 14.10 -16.19
C MET A 1 15.25 12.63 -16.04
N TYR A 2 14.60 11.94 -15.11
CA TYR A 2 14.67 10.48 -14.98
C TYR A 2 13.36 9.88 -15.49
N ILE A 3 13.46 8.87 -16.36
CA ILE A 3 12.32 8.15 -16.93
C ILE A 3 12.63 6.66 -16.81
N ASN A 4 11.74 5.91 -16.18
CA ASN A 4 11.74 4.45 -16.21
C ASN A 4 10.37 3.99 -16.73
N ARG A 5 10.35 3.21 -17.79
CA ARG A 5 9.11 2.82 -18.48
C ARG A 5 9.23 1.48 -19.20
N ALA A 6 8.08 0.85 -19.38
CA ALA A 6 7.96 -0.40 -20.11
C ALA A 6 6.70 -0.35 -21.00
N TYR A 7 6.71 -1.10 -22.09
CA TYR A 7 5.64 -1.19 -23.06
C TYR A 7 5.38 -2.65 -23.45
N LEU A 8 4.10 -2.98 -23.60
CA LEU A 8 3.70 -4.30 -24.09
C LEU A 8 4.17 -4.49 -25.55
N ALA A 9 3.97 -3.47 -26.38
CA ALA A 9 4.40 -3.39 -27.77
C ALA A 9 5.29 -2.14 -27.98
N ALA A 10 5.32 -1.59 -29.20
CA ALA A 10 6.10 -0.40 -29.51
C ALA A 10 5.65 0.83 -28.67
N PRO A 11 6.59 1.74 -28.32
CA PRO A 11 6.26 3.00 -27.71
C PRO A 11 5.20 3.76 -28.52
N HIS A 12 4.20 4.31 -27.82
CA HIS A 12 3.09 5.07 -28.41
C HIS A 12 2.07 4.24 -29.23
N ALA A 13 2.20 2.91 -29.30
CA ALA A 13 1.14 2.09 -29.90
C ALA A 13 -0.15 2.21 -29.09
N ASP A 14 -1.24 2.53 -29.75
CA ASP A 14 -2.58 2.44 -29.19
C ASP A 14 -3.03 0.98 -29.29
N ILE A 15 -3.17 0.34 -28.12
CA ILE A 15 -3.61 -1.04 -28.04
C ILE A 15 -4.99 -1.05 -27.43
N VAL A 16 -5.97 -1.54 -28.17
CA VAL A 16 -7.29 -1.86 -27.66
C VAL A 16 -7.45 -3.37 -27.61
N ASN A 17 -7.68 -3.91 -26.44
CA ASN A 17 -7.96 -5.32 -26.25
C ASN A 17 -9.24 -5.48 -25.42
N ILE A 18 -10.34 -5.76 -26.07
CA ILE A 18 -11.66 -6.03 -25.45
C ILE A 18 -11.96 -7.52 -25.30
N SER A 19 -11.08 -8.39 -25.77
CA SER A 19 -11.24 -9.85 -25.62
C SER A 19 -10.69 -10.35 -24.28
N SER A 20 -9.90 -9.53 -23.59
CA SER A 20 -9.37 -9.84 -22.26
C SER A 20 -9.99 -8.91 -21.21
N PRO A 21 -10.20 -9.42 -19.97
CA PRO A 21 -10.82 -8.64 -18.90
C PRO A 21 -10.06 -7.36 -18.55
N LEU A 22 -8.72 -7.44 -18.44
CA LEU A 22 -7.83 -6.34 -18.07
C LEU A 22 -6.42 -6.59 -18.59
N VAL A 23 -5.88 -5.66 -19.37
CA VAL A 23 -4.54 -5.73 -19.98
C VAL A 23 -3.79 -4.43 -19.74
N ILE A 24 -2.57 -4.50 -19.24
CA ILE A 24 -1.65 -3.37 -19.13
C ILE A 24 -0.89 -3.23 -20.45
N THR A 25 -0.96 -2.06 -21.07
CA THR A 25 -0.29 -1.77 -22.37
C THR A 25 1.03 -1.04 -22.19
N ALA A 26 1.15 -0.23 -21.13
CA ALA A 26 2.38 0.48 -20.78
C ALA A 26 2.35 0.92 -19.32
N VAL A 27 3.52 1.08 -18.72
CA VAL A 27 3.67 1.59 -17.34
C VAL A 27 4.99 2.32 -17.19
N GLY A 28 5.03 3.34 -16.35
CA GLY A 28 6.29 4.05 -16.09
C GLY A 28 6.21 5.09 -15.01
N ASN A 29 7.35 5.75 -14.78
CA ASN A 29 7.42 6.91 -13.90
C ASN A 29 8.28 8.02 -14.52
N PHE A 30 7.98 9.26 -14.11
CA PHE A 30 8.74 10.44 -14.45
C PHE A 30 9.19 11.18 -13.20
N ARG A 31 10.47 11.62 -13.20
CA ARG A 31 11.00 12.63 -12.28
C ARG A 31 11.65 13.73 -13.10
N VAL A 32 11.16 14.95 -12.97
CA VAL A 32 11.65 16.07 -13.77
C VAL A 32 12.55 16.96 -12.88
N HIS A 33 13.86 17.01 -13.18
CA HIS A 33 14.82 17.79 -12.43
C HIS A 33 15.51 18.87 -13.29
N SER A 34 15.92 18.55 -14.51
CA SER A 34 16.80 19.41 -15.33
C SER A 34 16.10 20.03 -16.54
N LYS A 35 15.12 19.35 -17.14
CA LYS A 35 14.32 19.89 -18.23
C LYS A 35 13.23 20.80 -17.66
N PRO A 36 13.13 22.09 -18.05
CA PRO A 36 12.19 23.03 -17.42
C PRO A 36 10.75 22.55 -17.39
N VAL A 37 10.28 21.97 -18.50
CA VAL A 37 8.92 21.46 -18.66
C VAL A 37 8.94 20.19 -19.49
N HIS A 38 8.16 19.19 -19.06
CA HIS A 38 7.80 18.01 -19.86
C HIS A 38 6.31 18.07 -20.17
N LYS A 39 5.98 18.32 -21.43
CA LYS A 39 4.58 18.50 -21.90
C LYS A 39 4.10 17.25 -22.64
N THR A 40 2.89 16.83 -22.33
CA THR A 40 2.09 15.88 -23.11
C THR A 40 0.88 16.64 -23.68
N ALA A 41 0.67 16.54 -25.00
CA ALA A 41 -0.48 17.11 -25.67
C ALA A 41 -0.99 16.09 -26.70
N ARG A 42 -2.12 15.48 -26.40
CA ARG A 42 -2.84 14.55 -27.28
C ARG A 42 -4.30 14.99 -27.31
N GLU A 43 -4.62 15.82 -28.29
CA GLU A 43 -5.95 16.46 -28.42
C GLU A 43 -7.07 15.43 -28.65
N ASN A 44 -6.76 14.35 -29.36
CA ASN A 44 -7.72 13.26 -29.63
C ASN A 44 -7.62 12.12 -28.59
N GLY A 45 -6.86 12.34 -27.50
CA GLY A 45 -6.65 11.31 -26.48
C GLY A 45 -5.88 10.09 -26.98
N ARG A 46 -6.15 8.96 -26.37
CA ARG A 46 -5.68 7.62 -26.72
C ARG A 46 -6.86 6.65 -26.76
N ALA A 47 -6.68 5.51 -27.38
CA ALA A 47 -7.69 4.45 -27.43
C ALA A 47 -7.72 3.57 -26.17
N ASP A 48 -6.72 3.70 -25.28
CA ASP A 48 -6.64 3.03 -23.99
C ASP A 48 -6.86 4.01 -22.82
N TYR A 49 -7.06 3.48 -21.61
CA TYR A 49 -7.12 4.24 -20.37
C TYR A 49 -5.71 4.62 -19.92
N GLN A 50 -5.57 5.79 -19.29
CA GLN A 50 -4.34 6.18 -18.60
C GLN A 50 -4.66 6.62 -17.17
N LEU A 51 -4.05 5.98 -16.16
CA LEU A 51 -4.07 6.43 -14.78
C LEU A 51 -2.71 7.01 -14.42
N ILE A 52 -2.69 8.25 -13.90
CA ILE A 52 -1.48 8.94 -13.42
C ILE A 52 -1.61 9.16 -11.92
N TYR A 53 -0.62 8.76 -11.15
CA TYR A 53 -0.48 9.06 -9.73
C TYR A 53 0.56 10.15 -9.51
N VAL A 54 0.19 11.25 -8.85
CA VAL A 54 1.11 12.33 -8.45
C VAL A 54 1.69 11.99 -7.08
N ALA A 55 2.90 11.42 -7.08
CA ALA A 55 3.55 10.93 -5.87
C ALA A 55 4.29 12.02 -5.10
N GLU A 56 4.86 13.01 -5.82
CA GLU A 56 5.49 14.20 -5.25
C GLU A 56 5.30 15.41 -6.18
N GLY A 57 5.37 16.61 -5.62
CA GLY A 57 5.23 17.85 -6.37
C GLY A 57 3.84 18.08 -6.92
N LYS A 58 3.77 18.53 -8.19
CA LYS A 58 2.51 18.90 -8.85
C LYS A 58 2.51 18.50 -10.31
N LEU A 59 1.31 18.23 -10.84
CA LEU A 59 1.02 18.06 -12.26
C LEU A 59 0.10 19.20 -12.69
N HIS A 60 0.34 19.81 -13.83
CA HIS A 60 -0.53 20.82 -14.43
C HIS A 60 -1.34 20.18 -15.54
N LEU A 61 -2.66 20.20 -15.39
CA LEU A 61 -3.62 19.53 -16.26
C LEU A 61 -4.54 20.56 -16.91
N THR A 62 -4.82 20.40 -18.20
CA THR A 62 -5.85 21.19 -18.89
C THR A 62 -7.05 20.29 -19.14
N LEU A 63 -8.19 20.59 -18.51
CA LEU A 63 -9.49 19.96 -18.75
C LEU A 63 -10.47 21.03 -19.20
N ASP A 64 -11.21 20.76 -20.27
CA ASP A 64 -12.21 21.69 -20.85
C ASP A 64 -11.66 23.10 -21.06
N GLY A 65 -10.40 23.19 -21.51
CA GLY A 65 -9.72 24.47 -21.76
C GLY A 65 -9.25 25.20 -20.50
N LYS A 66 -9.48 24.66 -19.29
CA LYS A 66 -9.07 25.26 -18.02
C LYS A 66 -7.84 24.55 -17.45
N GLU A 67 -6.81 25.33 -17.12
CA GLU A 67 -5.64 24.81 -16.42
C GLU A 67 -5.94 24.58 -14.94
N GLN A 68 -5.60 23.38 -14.44
CA GLN A 68 -5.72 22.99 -13.04
C GLN A 68 -4.37 22.48 -12.54
N THR A 69 -4.04 22.80 -11.30
CA THR A 69 -2.84 22.28 -10.64
C THR A 69 -3.22 21.14 -9.72
N ILE A 70 -2.70 19.97 -10.00
CA ILE A 70 -2.99 18.73 -9.28
C ILE A 70 -1.85 18.43 -8.31
N PRO A 71 -2.07 18.56 -6.99
CA PRO A 71 -1.04 18.31 -5.99
C PRO A 71 -0.80 16.81 -5.77
N LYS A 72 0.29 16.50 -5.06
CA LYS A 72 0.61 15.14 -4.64
C LYS A 72 -0.54 14.48 -3.86
N GLY A 73 -0.65 13.15 -3.96
CA GLY A 73 -1.72 12.36 -3.35
C GLY A 73 -2.97 12.25 -4.22
N ASN A 74 -2.99 12.89 -5.39
CA ASN A 74 -4.07 12.76 -6.35
C ASN A 74 -3.75 11.79 -7.47
N MET A 75 -4.79 11.23 -8.05
CA MET A 75 -4.71 10.49 -9.32
C MET A 75 -5.50 11.21 -10.41
N VAL A 76 -5.03 11.07 -11.65
CA VAL A 76 -5.69 11.57 -12.86
C VAL A 76 -5.97 10.37 -13.75
N LEU A 77 -7.23 10.18 -14.10
CA LEU A 77 -7.67 9.14 -15.04
C LEU A 77 -8.13 9.79 -16.35
N PHE A 78 -7.53 9.34 -17.44
CA PHE A 78 -8.03 9.60 -18.80
C PHE A 78 -8.67 8.35 -19.36
N ARG A 79 -9.86 8.48 -19.91
CA ARG A 79 -10.59 7.42 -20.59
C ARG A 79 -10.26 7.42 -22.09
N PRO A 80 -10.59 6.36 -22.82
CA PRO A 80 -10.44 6.34 -24.28
C PRO A 80 -11.08 7.54 -24.95
N GLY A 81 -10.33 8.21 -25.83
CA GLY A 81 -10.79 9.40 -26.57
C GLY A 81 -10.75 10.73 -25.81
N GLU A 82 -10.51 10.72 -24.49
CA GLU A 82 -10.40 11.97 -23.74
C GLU A 82 -9.07 12.71 -24.04
N PRO A 83 -9.09 14.03 -24.28
CA PRO A 83 -7.88 14.82 -24.48
C PRO A 83 -6.92 14.71 -23.32
N GLN A 84 -5.64 14.45 -23.61
CA GLN A 84 -4.58 14.31 -22.60
C GLN A 84 -3.61 15.49 -22.73
N ILE A 85 -3.92 16.60 -22.07
CA ILE A 85 -3.11 17.82 -22.11
C ILE A 85 -2.63 18.12 -20.68
N TYR A 86 -1.35 17.82 -20.42
CA TYR A 86 -0.74 18.07 -19.10
C TYR A 86 0.75 18.36 -19.23
N ASP A 87 1.31 19.00 -18.22
CA ASP A 87 2.73 19.25 -18.10
C ASP A 87 3.27 19.03 -16.68
N LEU A 88 4.57 18.70 -16.62
CA LEU A 88 5.37 18.52 -15.42
C LEU A 88 6.49 19.57 -15.43
N ARG A 89 6.47 20.50 -14.47
CA ARG A 89 7.42 21.61 -14.38
C ARG A 89 8.51 21.33 -13.36
N ALA A 90 9.77 21.46 -13.74
CA ALA A 90 10.92 21.15 -12.85
C ALA A 90 10.89 21.93 -11.53
N LYS A 91 10.37 23.15 -11.53
CA LYS A 91 10.20 23.98 -10.33
C LYS A 91 9.33 23.35 -9.26
N ASP A 92 8.37 22.50 -9.67
CA ASP A 92 7.44 21.81 -8.78
C ASP A 92 7.98 20.46 -8.28
N LYS A 93 9.16 20.04 -8.72
CA LYS A 93 9.85 18.77 -8.38
C LYS A 93 8.93 17.56 -8.50
N PRO A 94 8.21 17.35 -9.63
CA PRO A 94 7.23 16.29 -9.76
C PRO A 94 7.88 14.90 -9.80
N GLU A 95 7.28 13.97 -9.06
CA GLU A 95 7.41 12.53 -9.25
C GLU A 95 6.03 11.98 -9.56
N THR A 96 5.85 11.42 -10.78
CA THR A 96 4.59 10.83 -11.20
C THR A 96 4.80 9.39 -11.65
N TYR A 97 3.82 8.53 -11.39
CA TYR A 97 3.72 7.19 -11.93
C TYR A 97 2.50 7.12 -12.83
N TRP A 98 2.57 6.32 -13.88
CA TRP A 98 1.47 6.17 -14.80
C TRP A 98 1.36 4.73 -15.31
N VAL A 99 0.15 4.31 -15.65
CA VAL A 99 -0.15 3.04 -16.29
C VAL A 99 -1.19 3.25 -17.38
N HIS A 100 -0.96 2.66 -18.54
CA HIS A 100 -1.94 2.52 -19.62
C HIS A 100 -2.51 1.12 -19.59
N PHE A 101 -3.83 1.01 -19.77
CA PHE A 101 -4.52 -0.27 -19.70
C PHE A 101 -5.79 -0.27 -20.53
N THR A 102 -6.27 -1.46 -20.88
CA THR A 102 -7.50 -1.71 -21.64
C THR A 102 -8.11 -3.02 -21.17
N GLY A 103 -9.32 -3.33 -21.61
CA GLY A 103 -10.00 -4.59 -21.28
C GLY A 103 -11.51 -4.43 -21.19
N SER A 104 -12.23 -5.55 -21.34
CA SER A 104 -13.69 -5.57 -21.29
C SER A 104 -14.28 -5.24 -19.92
N GLU A 105 -13.55 -5.54 -18.83
CA GLU A 105 -14.02 -5.30 -17.45
C GLU A 105 -13.60 -3.94 -16.89
N VAL A 106 -12.86 -3.11 -17.64
CA VAL A 106 -12.33 -1.84 -17.11
C VAL A 106 -13.44 -0.89 -16.62
N PRO A 107 -14.55 -0.67 -17.34
CA PRO A 107 -15.64 0.18 -16.83
C PRO A 107 -16.17 -0.31 -15.48
N ASP A 108 -16.47 -1.60 -15.36
CA ASP A 108 -17.01 -2.22 -14.16
C ASP A 108 -16.02 -2.16 -12.99
N ILE A 109 -14.73 -2.31 -13.28
CA ILE A 109 -13.66 -2.18 -12.28
C ILE A 109 -13.63 -0.76 -11.73
N LEU A 110 -13.65 0.25 -12.58
CA LEU A 110 -13.60 1.66 -12.17
C LEU A 110 -14.83 2.03 -11.33
N GLU A 111 -16.03 1.67 -11.76
CA GLU A 111 -17.26 1.91 -11.01
C GLU A 111 -17.25 1.22 -9.65
N ARG A 112 -16.92 -0.07 -9.60
CA ARG A 112 -16.83 -0.85 -8.36
C ARG A 112 -15.86 -0.26 -7.34
N HIS A 113 -14.81 0.40 -7.83
CA HIS A 113 -13.80 1.03 -6.98
C HIS A 113 -14.03 2.52 -6.71
N GLY A 114 -15.25 3.02 -7.00
CA GLY A 114 -15.65 4.38 -6.68
C GLY A 114 -15.08 5.45 -7.59
N ILE A 115 -14.77 5.10 -8.84
CA ILE A 115 -14.30 6.02 -9.89
C ILE A 115 -15.35 6.06 -11.02
N PRO A 116 -16.48 6.76 -10.81
CA PRO A 116 -17.57 6.79 -11.79
C PRO A 116 -17.21 7.58 -13.06
N GLU A 117 -18.05 7.47 -14.07
CA GLU A 117 -17.92 8.28 -15.28
C GLU A 117 -17.88 9.79 -14.98
N GLY A 118 -17.12 10.54 -15.77
CA GLY A 118 -16.98 11.99 -15.61
C GLY A 118 -16.00 12.43 -14.51
N VAL A 119 -15.48 11.52 -13.71
CA VAL A 119 -14.45 11.83 -12.71
C VAL A 119 -13.07 11.58 -13.30
N ASN A 120 -12.33 12.67 -13.57
CA ASN A 120 -10.96 12.59 -14.08
C ASN A 120 -9.90 12.78 -12.97
N VAL A 121 -10.19 13.54 -11.91
CA VAL A 121 -9.23 13.84 -10.83
C VAL A 121 -9.86 13.46 -9.49
N PHE A 122 -9.12 12.67 -8.71
CA PHE A 122 -9.59 12.26 -7.38
C PHE A 122 -8.41 12.08 -6.42
N PHE A 123 -8.67 12.40 -5.15
CA PHE A 123 -7.67 12.28 -4.09
C PHE A 123 -7.66 10.85 -3.53
N THR A 124 -6.48 10.25 -3.46
CA THR A 124 -6.28 8.89 -2.93
C THR A 124 -5.29 8.84 -1.77
N GLY A 125 -4.72 9.99 -1.39
CA GLY A 125 -3.67 10.08 -0.40
C GLY A 125 -2.29 9.65 -0.91
N LEU A 126 -1.31 9.68 0.00
CA LEU A 126 0.04 9.20 -0.26
C LEU A 126 0.17 7.78 0.29
N SER A 127 0.62 6.85 -0.54
CA SER A 127 0.82 5.46 -0.13
C SER A 127 2.12 4.89 -0.70
N ARG A 128 2.92 4.23 0.16
CA ARG A 128 4.09 3.44 -0.27
C ARG A 128 3.67 2.29 -1.18
N ASN A 129 2.49 1.72 -0.93
CA ASN A 129 1.94 0.62 -1.71
C ASN A 129 1.72 1.01 -3.18
N TYR A 130 1.28 2.25 -3.46
CA TYR A 130 1.16 2.74 -4.85
C TYR A 130 2.52 2.75 -5.55
N LYS A 131 3.53 3.40 -4.95
CA LYS A 131 4.89 3.47 -5.53
C LYS A 131 5.48 2.07 -5.72
N TRP A 132 5.26 1.17 -4.75
CA TRP A 132 5.74 -0.21 -4.82
C TRP A 132 5.08 -0.97 -5.98
N LEU A 133 3.74 -0.94 -6.10
CA LEU A 133 3.00 -1.60 -7.18
C LEU A 133 3.42 -1.08 -8.56
N PHE A 134 3.53 0.23 -8.74
CA PHE A 134 4.00 0.78 -10.01
C PHE A 134 5.41 0.29 -10.37
N ARG A 135 6.32 0.21 -9.40
CA ARG A 135 7.68 -0.32 -9.63
C ARG A 135 7.65 -1.79 -10.01
N GLN A 136 6.81 -2.60 -9.34
CA GLN A 136 6.63 -4.01 -9.68
C GLN A 136 6.08 -4.18 -11.10
N MET A 137 5.03 -3.42 -11.48
CA MET A 137 4.48 -3.45 -12.82
C MET A 137 5.50 -3.03 -13.88
N ILE A 138 6.32 -2.01 -13.61
CA ILE A 138 7.40 -1.60 -14.54
C ILE A 138 8.39 -2.75 -14.74
N GLN A 139 8.87 -3.36 -13.65
CA GLN A 139 9.83 -4.46 -13.71
C GLN A 139 9.25 -5.69 -14.43
N GLU A 140 8.01 -6.05 -14.12
CA GLU A 140 7.34 -7.21 -14.72
C GLU A 140 7.17 -7.02 -16.24
N LEU A 141 6.73 -5.84 -16.67
CA LEU A 141 6.56 -5.54 -18.09
C LEU A 141 7.91 -5.38 -18.84
N GLN A 142 8.98 -5.02 -18.15
CA GLN A 142 10.34 -5.00 -18.74
C GLN A 142 10.88 -6.41 -18.95
N LEU A 143 10.67 -7.33 -18.01
CA LEU A 143 11.22 -8.68 -18.04
C LEU A 143 10.39 -9.66 -18.86
N LYS A 144 9.07 -9.46 -18.94
CA LYS A 144 8.11 -10.31 -19.69
C LYS A 144 8.32 -11.81 -19.46
N ARG A 145 8.43 -12.21 -18.20
CA ARG A 145 8.56 -13.63 -17.82
C ARG A 145 7.25 -14.38 -18.08
N ALA A 146 7.27 -15.71 -17.89
CA ALA A 146 6.04 -16.51 -17.97
C ALA A 146 4.95 -15.93 -17.06
N SER A 147 3.71 -15.87 -17.56
CA SER A 147 2.54 -15.30 -16.86
C SER A 147 2.62 -13.82 -16.49
N PHE A 148 3.52 -13.04 -17.10
CA PHE A 148 3.67 -11.61 -16.79
C PHE A 148 2.36 -10.83 -16.98
N SER A 149 1.54 -11.19 -17.96
CA SER A 149 0.26 -10.53 -18.22
C SER A 149 -0.73 -10.71 -17.08
N ASP A 150 -0.80 -11.93 -16.52
CA ASP A 150 -1.67 -12.23 -15.39
C ASP A 150 -1.18 -11.52 -14.13
N ILE A 151 0.13 -11.52 -13.88
CA ILE A 151 0.75 -10.81 -12.76
C ILE A 151 0.45 -9.33 -12.84
N LEU A 152 0.61 -8.70 -14.00
CA LEU A 152 0.30 -7.30 -14.22
C LEU A 152 -1.18 -6.99 -13.96
N SER A 153 -2.10 -7.81 -14.45
CA SER A 153 -3.54 -7.68 -14.20
C SER A 153 -3.86 -7.75 -12.70
N LEU A 154 -3.26 -8.68 -11.96
CA LEU A 154 -3.42 -8.80 -10.51
C LEU A 154 -2.87 -7.57 -9.77
N GLN A 155 -1.70 -7.07 -10.17
CA GLN A 155 -1.08 -5.88 -9.57
C GLN A 155 -1.92 -4.62 -9.80
N LEU A 156 -2.51 -4.45 -11.00
CA LEU A 156 -3.39 -3.31 -11.28
C LEU A 156 -4.72 -3.44 -10.51
N ARG A 157 -5.31 -4.64 -10.40
CA ARG A 157 -6.48 -4.88 -9.54
C ARG A 157 -6.16 -4.56 -8.07
N GLN A 158 -4.98 -4.95 -7.59
CA GLN A 158 -4.52 -4.61 -6.24
C GLN A 158 -4.39 -3.09 -6.04
N LEU A 159 -3.91 -2.35 -7.06
CA LEU A 159 -3.85 -0.89 -7.02
C LEU A 159 -5.24 -0.28 -6.84
N PHE A 160 -6.26 -0.74 -7.60
CA PHE A 160 -7.64 -0.27 -7.47
C PHE A 160 -8.24 -0.61 -6.09
N LEU A 161 -7.94 -1.78 -5.52
CA LEU A 161 -8.35 -2.11 -4.15
C LEU A 161 -7.76 -1.15 -3.11
N TYR A 162 -6.48 -0.78 -3.23
CA TYR A 162 -5.89 0.22 -2.36
C TYR A 162 -6.51 1.62 -2.56
N ILE A 163 -6.85 2.01 -3.79
CA ILE A 163 -7.55 3.27 -4.09
C ILE A 163 -8.89 3.29 -3.37
N SER A 164 -9.73 2.24 -3.53
CA SER A 164 -11.01 2.11 -2.85
C SER A 164 -10.88 2.20 -1.34
N ARG A 165 -9.93 1.46 -0.75
CA ARG A 165 -9.70 1.45 0.69
C ARG A 165 -9.38 2.86 1.20
N ASN A 166 -8.42 3.54 0.57
CA ASN A 166 -8.01 4.87 0.98
C ASN A 166 -9.13 5.92 0.81
N SER A 167 -9.97 5.76 -0.23
CA SER A 167 -11.14 6.64 -0.44
C SER A 167 -12.23 6.41 0.61
N ALA A 168 -12.46 5.17 1.04
CA ALA A 168 -13.45 4.82 2.05
C ALA A 168 -13.04 5.22 3.47
N GLU A 169 -11.75 5.12 3.79
CA GLU A 169 -11.20 5.46 5.12
C GLU A 169 -11.14 6.97 5.37
N GLY A 170 -11.28 7.80 4.31
CA GLY A 170 -11.30 9.27 4.37
C GLY A 170 -9.93 9.91 4.65
N PRO A 171 -9.82 11.25 4.64
CA PRO A 171 -8.55 11.97 4.78
C PRO A 171 -7.93 11.89 6.19
N HIS A 172 -8.54 11.18 7.13
CA HIS A 172 -8.10 11.10 8.53
C HIS A 172 -7.05 10.01 8.81
N VAL A 173 -6.81 9.08 7.86
CA VAL A 173 -5.73 8.11 7.97
C VAL A 173 -4.69 8.48 6.93
N THR A 174 -3.74 9.31 7.31
CA THR A 174 -2.65 9.70 6.41
C THR A 174 -1.75 8.50 6.12
N ALA A 175 -1.16 8.44 4.92
CA ALA A 175 -0.19 7.39 4.59
C ALA A 175 0.97 7.35 5.60
N ASP A 176 1.33 8.48 6.17
CA ASP A 176 2.36 8.58 7.20
C ASP A 176 1.91 7.89 8.50
N LEU A 177 0.63 8.04 8.89
CA LEU A 177 0.08 7.34 10.05
C LEU A 177 0.05 5.82 9.85
N LEU A 178 -0.40 5.35 8.69
CA LEU A 178 -0.37 3.90 8.38
C LEU A 178 1.05 3.36 8.41
N ASN A 179 1.99 4.07 7.81
CA ASN A 179 3.41 3.68 7.84
C ASN A 179 3.97 3.62 9.26
N GLU A 180 3.62 4.57 10.14
CA GLU A 180 4.06 4.55 11.53
C GLU A 180 3.49 3.36 12.29
N ILE A 181 2.23 3.01 12.06
CA ILE A 181 1.62 1.83 12.70
C ILE A 181 2.22 0.53 12.13
N GLU A 182 2.46 0.43 10.82
CA GLU A 182 3.14 -0.72 10.21
C GLU A 182 4.57 -0.89 10.73
N ASN A 183 5.33 0.21 10.88
CA ASN A 183 6.66 0.20 11.48
C ASN A 183 6.61 -0.27 12.94
N ALA A 184 5.63 0.20 13.71
CA ALA A 184 5.43 -0.23 15.09
C ALA A 184 5.10 -1.73 15.16
N MET A 185 4.22 -2.23 14.31
CA MET A 185 3.90 -3.67 14.24
C MET A 185 5.14 -4.50 13.89
N HIS A 186 5.95 -4.04 12.94
CA HIS A 186 7.21 -4.72 12.58
C HIS A 186 8.18 -4.74 13.76
N TYR A 187 8.42 -3.60 14.41
CA TYR A 187 9.25 -3.51 15.60
C TYR A 187 8.77 -4.44 16.71
N PHE A 188 7.46 -4.50 16.98
CA PHE A 188 6.89 -5.38 18.00
C PHE A 188 7.05 -6.86 17.64
N ASN A 189 6.89 -7.23 16.37
CA ASN A 189 7.11 -8.60 15.89
C ASN A 189 8.57 -9.06 16.08
N GLU A 190 9.54 -8.18 15.90
CA GLU A 190 10.95 -8.51 16.07
C GLU A 190 11.40 -8.50 17.54
N ASN A 191 10.75 -7.70 18.40
CA ASN A 191 11.22 -7.42 19.74
C ASN A 191 10.25 -7.89 20.84
N PHE A 192 9.18 -8.64 20.54
CA PHE A 192 8.14 -9.02 21.53
C PHE A 192 8.68 -9.73 22.78
N CYS A 193 9.79 -10.44 22.67
CA CYS A 193 10.43 -11.13 23.78
C CYS A 193 11.18 -10.20 24.74
N GLN A 194 11.41 -8.95 24.37
CA GLN A 194 12.07 -7.94 25.18
C GLN A 194 11.06 -7.10 25.96
N GLN A 195 11.54 -6.30 26.91
CA GLN A 195 10.71 -5.32 27.59
C GLN A 195 10.49 -4.13 26.65
N ILE A 196 9.27 -3.99 26.12
CA ILE A 196 8.88 -2.87 25.27
C ILE A 196 8.11 -1.86 26.13
N VAL A 197 8.63 -0.64 26.23
CA VAL A 197 7.97 0.50 26.87
C VAL A 197 7.34 1.34 25.77
N ILE A 198 6.01 1.39 25.73
CA ILE A 198 5.25 2.06 24.65
C ILE A 198 5.53 3.56 24.62
N GLU A 199 5.72 4.17 25.78
CA GLU A 199 6.07 5.58 25.94
C GLU A 199 7.42 5.93 25.30
N ASP A 200 8.41 5.03 25.45
CA ASP A 200 9.74 5.22 24.86
C ASP A 200 9.67 5.08 23.35
N TYR A 201 8.99 4.05 22.85
CA TYR A 201 8.76 3.88 21.41
C TYR A 201 8.10 5.13 20.79
N ALA A 202 7.03 5.64 21.39
CA ALA A 202 6.35 6.84 20.89
C ALA A 202 7.29 8.06 20.90
N ARG A 203 8.08 8.25 21.96
CA ARG A 203 9.03 9.36 22.09
C ARG A 203 10.15 9.29 21.03
N GLU A 204 10.71 8.12 20.78
CA GLU A 204 11.73 7.91 19.74
C GLU A 204 11.23 8.22 18.33
N HIS A 205 9.93 8.01 18.09
CA HIS A 205 9.26 8.33 16.84
C HIS A 205 8.57 9.70 16.82
N HIS A 206 8.93 10.60 17.75
CA HIS A 206 8.40 11.97 17.84
C HIS A 206 6.87 12.05 17.98
N MET A 207 6.27 11.06 18.65
CA MET A 207 4.84 10.98 18.91
C MET A 207 4.55 11.08 20.43
N THR A 208 3.34 11.57 20.78
CA THR A 208 2.84 11.39 22.15
C THR A 208 2.31 9.98 22.32
N SER A 209 2.50 9.37 23.51
CA SER A 209 2.01 8.02 23.82
C SER A 209 0.50 7.91 23.63
N TRP A 210 -0.25 8.94 24.04
CA TRP A 210 -1.69 8.98 23.85
C TRP A 210 -2.10 8.91 22.37
N TRP A 211 -1.48 9.76 21.54
CA TRP A 211 -1.75 9.80 20.09
C TRP A 211 -1.42 8.46 19.44
N PHE A 212 -0.26 7.87 19.77
CA PHE A 212 0.16 6.57 19.25
C PHE A 212 -0.81 5.46 19.63
N ILE A 213 -1.17 5.33 20.94
CA ILE A 213 -2.08 4.28 21.42
C ILE A 213 -3.45 4.38 20.76
N GLN A 214 -4.02 5.60 20.61
CA GLN A 214 -5.33 5.80 20.00
C GLN A 214 -5.32 5.44 18.50
N ASN A 215 -4.30 5.87 17.76
CA ASN A 215 -4.21 5.59 16.34
C ASN A 215 -3.85 4.13 16.06
N PHE A 216 -2.97 3.51 16.84
CA PHE A 216 -2.69 2.09 16.76
C PHE A 216 -3.95 1.27 16.98
N LYS A 217 -4.72 1.57 18.04
CA LYS A 217 -6.00 0.91 18.31
C LYS A 217 -7.03 1.13 17.21
N LYS A 218 -7.12 2.34 16.67
CA LYS A 218 -8.04 2.67 15.56
C LYS A 218 -7.76 1.82 14.31
N ILE A 219 -6.48 1.60 13.99
CA ILE A 219 -6.06 0.87 12.77
C ILE A 219 -6.07 -0.63 12.99
N THR A 220 -5.52 -1.12 14.13
CA THR A 220 -5.34 -2.56 14.38
C THR A 220 -6.47 -3.20 15.17
N GLN A 221 -7.42 -2.40 15.68
CA GLN A 221 -8.49 -2.78 16.62
C GLN A 221 -7.97 -3.29 17.99
N MET A 222 -6.66 -3.17 18.24
CA MET A 222 -6.00 -3.55 19.48
C MET A 222 -5.12 -2.42 20.00
N THR A 223 -4.95 -2.29 21.31
CA THR A 223 -3.89 -1.43 21.85
C THR A 223 -2.51 -2.04 21.57
N PRO A 224 -1.41 -1.25 21.54
CA PRO A 224 -0.05 -1.79 21.40
C PRO A 224 0.26 -2.89 22.42
N ALA A 225 -0.14 -2.70 23.68
CA ALA A 225 0.06 -3.70 24.75
C ALA A 225 -0.71 -5.01 24.47
N GLN A 226 -1.96 -4.92 23.98
CA GLN A 226 -2.74 -6.10 23.59
C GLN A 226 -2.10 -6.80 22.38
N TYR A 227 -1.58 -6.06 21.43
CA TYR A 227 -0.89 -6.62 20.25
C TYR A 227 0.38 -7.38 20.67
N ILE A 228 1.26 -6.79 21.49
CA ILE A 228 2.46 -7.44 22.02
C ILE A 228 2.10 -8.70 22.81
N LEU A 229 1.05 -8.63 23.63
CA LEU A 229 0.56 -9.79 24.38
C LEU A 229 0.11 -10.92 23.43
N SER A 230 -0.63 -10.61 22.39
CA SER A 230 -1.08 -11.62 21.41
C SER A 230 0.11 -12.29 20.72
N LEU A 231 1.17 -11.55 20.37
CA LEU A 231 2.42 -12.10 19.83
C LEU A 231 3.08 -13.08 20.80
N ARG A 232 3.21 -12.70 22.08
CA ARG A 232 3.80 -13.54 23.12
C ARG A 232 3.02 -14.83 23.32
N ILE A 233 1.68 -14.75 23.38
CA ILE A 233 0.82 -15.92 23.54
C ILE A 233 0.90 -16.85 22.34
N SER A 234 0.83 -16.32 21.10
CA SER A 234 0.94 -17.11 19.87
C SER A 234 2.29 -17.83 19.79
N ASN A 235 3.38 -17.15 20.12
CA ASN A 235 4.72 -17.75 20.14
C ASN A 235 4.85 -18.81 21.25
N ALA A 236 4.23 -18.57 22.43
CA ALA A 236 4.21 -19.56 23.51
C ALA A 236 3.45 -20.83 23.09
N MET A 237 2.32 -20.69 22.39
CA MET A 237 1.57 -21.85 21.84
C MET A 237 2.43 -22.63 20.86
N ALA A 238 3.09 -21.95 19.91
CA ALA A 238 4.01 -22.60 18.96
C ALA A 238 5.15 -23.34 19.65
N LEU A 239 5.74 -22.79 20.73
CA LEU A 239 6.77 -23.47 21.50
C LEU A 239 6.22 -24.66 22.31
N LEU A 240 4.99 -24.57 22.83
CA LEU A 240 4.32 -25.66 23.52
C LEU A 240 4.05 -26.84 22.58
N ASP A 241 3.70 -26.56 21.32
CA ASP A 241 3.38 -27.57 20.30
C ASP A 241 4.64 -28.26 19.77
N ASN A 242 5.71 -27.50 19.53
CA ASN A 242 6.87 -27.97 18.78
C ASN A 242 8.11 -28.29 19.63
N THR A 243 8.06 -28.09 20.96
CA THR A 243 9.22 -28.32 21.83
C THR A 243 8.87 -28.99 23.16
N ASP A 244 9.86 -29.64 23.77
CA ASP A 244 9.79 -30.17 25.14
C ASP A 244 10.26 -29.16 26.21
N TYR A 245 10.37 -27.89 25.85
CA TYR A 245 10.82 -26.87 26.80
C TYR A 245 9.93 -26.82 28.06
N SER A 246 10.54 -26.62 29.22
CA SER A 246 9.79 -26.40 30.47
C SER A 246 8.95 -25.11 30.33
N ILE A 247 7.85 -25.02 31.07
CA ILE A 247 7.00 -23.82 31.11
C ILE A 247 7.80 -22.58 31.49
N ALA A 248 8.76 -22.73 32.41
CA ALA A 248 9.66 -21.65 32.78
C ALA A 248 10.55 -21.20 31.62
N LYS A 249 11.10 -22.14 30.83
CA LYS A 249 11.90 -21.81 29.64
C LYS A 249 11.07 -21.12 28.57
N ILE A 250 9.82 -21.57 28.33
CA ILE A 250 8.89 -20.93 27.39
C ILE A 250 8.53 -19.51 27.86
N SER A 251 8.21 -19.36 29.16
CA SER A 251 7.93 -18.06 29.76
C SER A 251 9.05 -17.04 29.48
N SER A 252 10.29 -17.43 29.75
CA SER A 252 11.47 -16.60 29.49
C SER A 252 11.65 -16.32 28.01
N ALA A 253 11.48 -17.31 27.12
CA ALA A 253 11.62 -17.15 25.68
C ALA A 253 10.62 -16.17 25.07
N VAL A 254 9.43 -16.02 25.66
CA VAL A 254 8.42 -15.07 25.21
C VAL A 254 8.37 -13.77 26.02
N GLY A 255 9.42 -13.49 26.80
CA GLY A 255 9.62 -12.20 27.48
C GLY A 255 8.92 -12.05 28.84
N TYR A 256 8.72 -13.16 29.57
CA TYR A 256 8.25 -13.14 30.95
C TYR A 256 9.26 -13.82 31.91
N GLU A 257 9.82 -13.07 32.83
CA GLU A 257 10.72 -13.58 33.84
C GLU A 257 10.00 -14.50 34.87
N ASN A 258 8.74 -14.17 35.20
CA ASN A 258 7.93 -14.90 36.13
C ASN A 258 6.98 -15.89 35.44
N ALA A 259 7.32 -17.20 35.55
CA ALA A 259 6.55 -18.28 34.93
C ALA A 259 5.13 -18.47 35.51
N LEU A 260 4.91 -18.10 36.79
CA LEU A 260 3.58 -18.16 37.40
C LEU A 260 2.67 -17.05 36.86
N TYR A 261 3.21 -15.84 36.71
CA TYR A 261 2.52 -14.73 36.10
C TYR A 261 2.18 -15.05 34.63
N PHE A 262 3.15 -15.54 33.86
CA PHE A 262 2.93 -16.02 32.49
C PHE A 262 1.81 -17.06 32.43
N SER A 263 1.83 -18.09 33.30
CA SER A 263 0.83 -19.15 33.29
C SER A 263 -0.59 -18.64 33.55
N ARG A 264 -0.76 -17.64 34.43
CA ARG A 264 -2.04 -16.99 34.71
C ARG A 264 -2.52 -16.19 33.48
N LEU A 265 -1.59 -15.46 32.87
CA LEU A 265 -1.89 -14.65 31.68
C LEU A 265 -2.26 -15.52 30.49
N PHE A 266 -1.51 -16.60 30.24
CA PHE A 266 -1.81 -17.59 29.22
C PHE A 266 -3.20 -18.21 29.43
N CYS A 267 -3.49 -18.68 30.65
CA CYS A 267 -4.79 -19.25 30.99
C CYS A 267 -5.93 -18.26 30.76
N LYS A 268 -5.73 -16.98 31.10
CA LYS A 268 -6.73 -15.93 30.86
C LYS A 268 -7.04 -15.73 29.37
N HIS A 269 -6.03 -15.89 28.49
CA HIS A 269 -6.21 -15.65 27.04
C HIS A 269 -6.58 -16.89 26.23
N VAL A 270 -6.11 -18.08 26.65
CA VAL A 270 -6.30 -19.35 25.93
C VAL A 270 -7.41 -20.21 26.56
N GLY A 271 -7.82 -19.88 27.79
CA GLY A 271 -8.85 -20.61 28.54
C GLY A 271 -8.34 -21.85 29.31
N VAL A 272 -7.10 -22.27 29.07
CA VAL A 272 -6.49 -23.43 29.75
C VAL A 272 -5.03 -23.11 30.13
N SER A 273 -4.49 -23.82 31.12
CA SER A 273 -3.10 -23.64 31.54
C SER A 273 -2.12 -24.08 30.41
N PRO A 274 -0.87 -23.56 30.39
CA PRO A 274 0.14 -24.04 29.42
C PRO A 274 0.40 -25.54 29.47
N ARG A 275 0.34 -26.14 30.68
CA ARG A 275 0.47 -27.59 30.85
C ARG A 275 -0.69 -28.39 30.23
N GLU A 276 -1.93 -27.94 30.46
CA GLU A 276 -3.12 -28.55 29.91
C GLU A 276 -3.17 -28.37 28.38
N TYR A 277 -2.80 -27.19 27.89
CA TYR A 277 -2.70 -26.92 26.46
C TYR A 277 -1.77 -27.92 25.78
N ARG A 278 -0.53 -28.11 26.27
CA ARG A 278 0.43 -29.09 25.74
C ARG A 278 -0.11 -30.51 25.79
N LYS A 279 -0.83 -30.89 26.89
CA LYS A 279 -1.40 -32.24 27.01
C LYS A 279 -2.51 -32.53 26.02
N ARG A 280 -3.24 -31.51 25.56
CA ARG A 280 -4.32 -31.67 24.57
C ARG A 280 -3.82 -31.79 23.13
N GLN A 281 -2.64 -31.29 22.85
CA GLN A 281 -2.02 -31.29 21.52
C GLN A 281 -1.16 -32.55 21.27
N ARG A 282 -0.83 -33.29 22.31
CA ARG A 282 -0.11 -34.58 22.27
C ARG A 282 -1.07 -35.72 22.53
#